data_24a955f8f6e663ef28ab564608d8ca0c
#
_entry.id   24a955f8f6e663ef28ab564608d8ca0c
#
_cell.length_a   1.000
_cell.length_b   1.000
_cell.length_c   1.000
_cell.angle_alpha   90.00
_cell.angle_beta   90.00
_cell.angle_gamma   90.00
#
_symmetry.space_group_name_H-M   'P 1'
#
loop_
_entity.id
_entity.type
_entity.pdbx_description
1 polymer ?
#
loop_
_entity_poly.entity_id
_entity_poly.type
_entity_poly.pdbx_seq_one_letter_code
_entity_poly.pdbx_strand_id
1 'polypeptide(L)'
;EGKMPENVQTAYNVQIPPTPTSVGVALRDIREDGEDLDKLYSTFLERFLPPSVVIDEGNQAVHFFGDYSKYLSISPGKASFSIFNLVHEDLSLAASTAISRCRSDEQTVTYTDIAVRTNDGVQHVDMTVQPLWKYSPQLMGMIALVFSDHTGREIEEGESERYDIEKTAARRIAYLEN
;
A
#
# COMPACT_ATOMS: atom_id res chain seq x y z
N GLU A 1 -6.19 47.25 64.75
CA GLU A 1 -7.09 46.08 64.94
C GLU A 1 -7.96 45.98 63.72
N GLY A 2 -7.53 45.21 62.75
CA GLY A 2 -8.25 44.99 61.53
C GLY A 2 -8.11 43.53 61.16
N LYS A 3 -9.16 42.75 61.42
CA LYS A 3 -9.29 41.35 61.00
C LYS A 3 -9.28 41.22 59.48
N MET A 4 -8.42 40.35 58.94
CA MET A 4 -8.48 39.87 57.63
C MET A 4 -9.70 38.96 57.44
N PRO A 5 -10.38 39.01 56.29
CA PRO A 5 -11.39 38.02 55.94
C PRO A 5 -10.76 36.74 55.35
N GLU A 6 -11.30 35.60 55.76
CA GLU A 6 -10.93 34.25 55.41
C GLU A 6 -11.14 33.99 53.93
N ASN A 7 -10.20 33.27 53.41
CA ASN A 7 -10.07 32.72 52.09
C ASN A 7 -11.23 31.74 51.76
N VAL A 8 -12.09 32.09 50.81
CA VAL A 8 -13.09 31.19 50.24
C VAL A 8 -12.45 30.43 49.08
N GLN A 9 -11.89 29.28 49.39
CA GLN A 9 -11.53 28.29 48.35
C GLN A 9 -12.80 27.67 47.81
N THR A 10 -13.26 28.20 46.68
CA THR A 10 -14.29 27.52 45.86
C THR A 10 -13.62 26.38 45.11
N ALA A 11 -13.67 25.20 45.70
CA ALA A 11 -13.27 23.96 44.99
C ALA A 11 -14.27 23.68 43.87
N TYR A 12 -13.84 23.90 42.64
CA TYR A 12 -14.55 23.39 41.49
C TYR A 12 -14.35 21.88 41.48
N ASN A 13 -15.37 21.17 41.94
CA ASN A 13 -15.45 19.71 41.81
C ASN A 13 -15.78 19.38 40.36
N VAL A 14 -14.75 19.30 39.48
CA VAL A 14 -14.88 18.78 38.11
C VAL A 14 -15.00 17.28 38.26
N GLN A 15 -16.23 16.78 38.23
CA GLN A 15 -16.49 15.37 38.02
C GLN A 15 -16.08 14.99 36.60
N ILE A 16 -14.87 14.45 36.48
CA ILE A 16 -14.43 13.78 35.22
C ILE A 16 -15.28 12.50 35.09
N PRO A 17 -16.09 12.35 34.04
CA PRO A 17 -16.80 11.10 33.83
C PRO A 17 -15.80 9.96 33.72
N PRO A 18 -16.09 8.77 34.26
CA PRO A 18 -15.20 7.66 34.15
C PRO A 18 -14.97 7.34 32.65
N THR A 19 -13.74 7.42 32.24
CA THR A 19 -13.29 6.92 30.92
C THR A 19 -13.78 5.50 30.76
N PRO A 20 -14.36 5.14 29.60
CA PRO A 20 -14.86 3.78 29.39
C PRO A 20 -13.71 2.79 29.50
N THR A 21 -13.71 2.04 30.58
CA THR A 21 -12.71 1.02 30.95
C THR A 21 -12.67 -0.16 29.97
N SER A 22 -13.59 -0.20 29.00
CA SER A 22 -13.74 -1.32 28.08
C SER A 22 -12.67 -1.43 26.99
N VAL A 23 -12.08 -0.30 26.56
CA VAL A 23 -11.04 -0.31 25.53
C VAL A 23 -9.69 -0.81 26.09
N GLY A 24 -9.41 -0.50 27.35
CA GLY A 24 -8.18 -0.94 27.99
C GLY A 24 -8.14 -2.44 28.35
N VAL A 25 -9.29 -3.05 28.56
CA VAL A 25 -9.39 -4.49 28.85
C VAL A 25 -9.19 -5.30 27.55
N ALA A 26 -9.82 -4.87 26.44
CA ALA A 26 -9.64 -5.54 25.16
C ALA A 26 -8.19 -5.52 24.64
N LEU A 27 -7.46 -4.43 24.92
CA LEU A 27 -6.03 -4.33 24.54
C LEU A 27 -5.10 -5.14 25.46
N ARG A 28 -5.51 -5.46 26.69
CA ARG A 28 -4.74 -6.31 27.59
C ARG A 28 -4.86 -7.79 27.20
N ASP A 29 -6.03 -8.24 26.83
CA ASP A 29 -6.26 -9.63 26.42
C ASP A 29 -5.54 -9.94 25.09
N ILE A 30 -5.46 -8.98 24.17
CA ILE A 30 -4.70 -9.13 22.91
C ILE A 30 -3.18 -9.21 23.13
N ARG A 31 -2.67 -8.72 24.27
CA ARG A 31 -1.22 -8.73 24.55
C ARG A 31 -0.70 -10.05 25.14
N GLU A 32 -1.55 -10.90 25.64
CA GLU A 32 -1.13 -12.13 26.31
C GLU A 32 -0.99 -13.33 25.35
N ASP A 33 -1.72 -13.32 24.23
CA ASP A 33 -1.60 -14.35 23.18
C ASP A 33 -1.08 -13.71 21.88
N GLY A 34 0.20 -13.96 21.55
CA GLY A 34 0.83 -13.44 20.32
C GLY A 34 0.06 -13.78 19.04
N GLU A 35 -0.66 -14.91 19.05
CA GLU A 35 -1.52 -15.36 17.94
C GLU A 35 -2.71 -14.42 17.68
N ASP A 36 -3.30 -13.83 18.73
CA ASP A 36 -4.42 -12.88 18.60
C ASP A 36 -3.96 -11.54 18.01
N LEU A 37 -2.75 -11.12 18.33
CA LEU A 37 -2.18 -9.88 17.79
C LEU A 37 -1.84 -10.05 16.31
N ASP A 38 -1.24 -11.16 15.92
CA ASP A 38 -0.93 -11.47 14.52
C ASP A 38 -2.21 -11.57 13.69
N LYS A 39 -3.26 -12.17 14.24
CA LYS A 39 -4.57 -12.26 13.63
C LYS A 39 -5.26 -10.89 13.49
N LEU A 40 -5.10 -10.02 14.49
CA LEU A 40 -5.58 -8.64 14.41
C LEU A 40 -4.85 -7.87 13.29
N TYR A 41 -3.52 -7.96 13.24
CA TYR A 41 -2.74 -7.31 12.19
C TYR A 41 -3.09 -7.83 10.80
N SER A 42 -3.13 -9.14 10.59
CA SER A 42 -3.49 -9.70 9.28
C SER A 42 -4.90 -9.28 8.85
N THR A 43 -5.88 -9.37 9.75
CA THR A 43 -7.26 -8.92 9.47
C THR A 43 -7.32 -7.43 9.11
N PHE A 44 -6.56 -6.60 9.85
CA PHE A 44 -6.51 -5.17 9.59
C PHE A 44 -5.85 -4.87 8.24
N LEU A 45 -4.72 -5.50 7.95
CA LEU A 45 -3.99 -5.34 6.71
C LEU A 45 -4.83 -5.80 5.50
N GLU A 46 -5.48 -6.96 5.59
CA GLU A 46 -6.37 -7.47 4.54
C GLU A 46 -7.57 -6.56 4.28
N ARG A 47 -8.10 -5.92 5.32
CA ARG A 47 -9.32 -5.13 5.21
C ARG A 47 -9.09 -3.70 4.76
N PHE A 48 -7.97 -3.09 5.16
CA PHE A 48 -7.76 -1.64 5.04
C PHE A 48 -6.61 -1.25 4.11
N LEU A 49 -5.71 -2.18 3.77
CA LEU A 49 -4.70 -1.89 2.75
C LEU A 49 -5.29 -1.97 1.34
N PRO A 50 -4.86 -1.10 0.44
CA PRO A 50 -5.17 -1.25 -0.97
C PRO A 50 -4.56 -2.55 -1.51
N PRO A 51 -5.15 -3.13 -2.58
CA PRO A 51 -4.58 -4.27 -3.27
C PRO A 51 -3.11 -4.04 -3.58
N SER A 52 -2.26 -4.90 -3.08
CA SER A 52 -0.82 -4.73 -3.25
C SER A 52 -0.06 -6.04 -3.21
N VAL A 53 1.11 -6.05 -3.82
CA VAL A 53 2.04 -7.17 -3.81
C VAL A 53 3.45 -6.68 -3.51
N VAL A 54 4.13 -7.38 -2.61
CA VAL A 54 5.55 -7.16 -2.33
C VAL A 54 6.36 -8.17 -3.11
N ILE A 55 7.39 -7.71 -3.80
CA ILE A 55 8.33 -8.53 -4.57
C ILE A 55 9.75 -8.38 -4.05
N ASP A 56 10.55 -9.43 -4.21
CA ASP A 56 11.97 -9.45 -3.89
C ASP A 56 12.85 -8.92 -5.05
N GLU A 57 14.17 -8.97 -4.88
CA GLU A 57 15.15 -8.58 -5.91
C GLU A 57 15.03 -9.41 -7.20
N GLY A 58 14.60 -10.66 -7.11
CA GLY A 58 14.35 -11.56 -8.22
C GLY A 58 13.00 -11.36 -8.90
N ASN A 59 12.24 -10.31 -8.51
CA ASN A 59 10.88 -10.05 -8.95
C ASN A 59 9.89 -11.19 -8.63
N GLN A 60 10.15 -11.96 -7.57
CA GLN A 60 9.25 -12.96 -7.06
C GLN A 60 8.31 -12.34 -6.02
N ALA A 61 7.02 -12.63 -6.13
CA ALA A 61 6.03 -12.19 -5.14
C ALA A 61 6.27 -12.92 -3.82
N VAL A 62 6.48 -12.16 -2.75
CA VAL A 62 6.71 -12.68 -1.40
C VAL A 62 5.52 -12.46 -0.48
N HIS A 63 4.68 -11.45 -0.75
CA HIS A 63 3.48 -11.20 0.03
C HIS A 63 2.41 -10.48 -0.79
N PHE A 64 1.14 -10.74 -0.46
CA PHE A 64 -0.04 -10.13 -1.08
C PHE A 64 -0.92 -9.50 -0.01
N PHE A 65 -1.51 -8.32 -0.31
CA PHE A 65 -2.44 -7.62 0.58
C PHE A 65 -3.69 -7.20 -0.19
N GLY A 66 -4.82 -7.18 0.51
CA GLY A 66 -6.10 -6.76 -0.03
C GLY A 66 -6.65 -7.67 -1.13
N ASP A 67 -7.69 -7.23 -1.83
CA ASP A 67 -8.28 -7.97 -2.95
C ASP A 67 -7.56 -7.64 -4.26
N TYR A 68 -6.56 -8.44 -4.58
CA TYR A 68 -5.73 -8.32 -5.78
C TYR A 68 -6.29 -9.04 -7.00
N SER A 69 -7.44 -9.70 -6.91
CA SER A 69 -8.00 -10.58 -7.96
C SER A 69 -8.23 -9.87 -9.30
N LYS A 70 -8.47 -8.57 -9.28
CA LYS A 70 -8.63 -7.74 -10.48
C LYS A 70 -7.32 -7.47 -11.23
N TYR A 71 -6.20 -7.46 -10.53
CA TYR A 71 -4.90 -6.99 -11.03
C TYR A 71 -3.92 -8.13 -11.29
N LEU A 72 -4.10 -9.22 -10.57
CA LEU A 72 -3.25 -10.40 -10.64
C LEU A 72 -4.08 -11.62 -11.04
N SER A 73 -3.49 -12.47 -11.87
CA SER A 73 -4.10 -13.73 -12.27
C SER A 73 -3.08 -14.87 -12.19
N ILE A 74 -3.54 -16.04 -11.78
CA ILE A 74 -2.71 -17.25 -11.78
C ILE A 74 -3.05 -18.04 -13.04
N SER A 75 -2.11 -18.10 -13.96
CA SER A 75 -2.27 -18.89 -15.18
C SER A 75 -2.22 -20.39 -14.88
N PRO A 76 -3.04 -21.21 -15.54
CA PRO A 76 -2.95 -22.66 -15.44
C PRO A 76 -1.56 -23.16 -15.87
N GLY A 77 -1.01 -24.12 -15.11
CA GLY A 77 0.26 -24.75 -15.45
C GLY A 77 1.23 -24.80 -14.27
N LYS A 78 2.53 -24.66 -14.57
CA LYS A 78 3.56 -24.64 -13.53
C LYS A 78 3.42 -23.38 -12.68
N ALA A 79 3.29 -23.54 -11.36
CA ALA A 79 3.23 -22.42 -10.44
C ALA A 79 4.48 -21.52 -10.59
N SER A 80 4.24 -20.24 -10.78
CA SER A 80 5.29 -19.20 -10.85
C SER A 80 4.86 -18.03 -10.01
N PHE A 81 5.75 -17.55 -9.12
CA PHE A 81 5.53 -16.37 -8.33
C PHE A 81 6.21 -15.13 -8.93
N SER A 82 6.76 -15.24 -10.15
CA SER A 82 7.26 -14.07 -10.86
C SER A 82 6.11 -13.07 -11.09
N ILE A 83 6.32 -11.82 -10.68
CA ILE A 83 5.31 -10.77 -10.82
C ILE A 83 4.85 -10.61 -12.27
N PHE A 84 5.74 -10.81 -13.24
CA PHE A 84 5.43 -10.69 -14.67
C PHE A 84 4.49 -11.77 -15.20
N ASN A 85 4.40 -12.91 -14.48
CA ASN A 85 3.45 -13.98 -14.80
C ASN A 85 2.14 -13.86 -14.00
N LEU A 86 2.13 -13.02 -12.96
CA LEU A 86 0.98 -12.83 -12.09
C LEU A 86 0.15 -11.61 -12.47
N VAL A 87 0.79 -10.51 -12.91
CA VAL A 87 0.06 -9.31 -13.29
C VAL A 87 -0.80 -9.54 -14.53
N HIS A 88 -1.96 -8.87 -14.56
CA HIS A 88 -2.83 -8.87 -15.73
C HIS A 88 -2.04 -8.46 -17.00
N GLU A 89 -2.36 -9.06 -18.15
CA GLU A 89 -1.66 -8.83 -19.41
C GLU A 89 -1.53 -7.34 -19.74
N ASP A 90 -2.60 -6.57 -19.58
CA ASP A 90 -2.62 -5.13 -19.85
C ASP A 90 -1.74 -4.31 -18.89
N LEU A 91 -1.44 -4.82 -17.69
CA LEU A 91 -0.54 -4.21 -16.72
C LEU A 91 0.93 -4.61 -16.89
N SER A 92 1.22 -5.65 -17.64
CA SER A 92 2.55 -6.27 -17.70
C SER A 92 3.64 -5.30 -18.15
N LEU A 93 3.39 -4.53 -19.22
CA LEU A 93 4.35 -3.54 -19.72
C LEU A 93 4.56 -2.41 -18.70
N ALA A 94 3.48 -1.88 -18.15
CA ALA A 94 3.53 -0.82 -17.12
C ALA A 94 4.30 -1.31 -15.89
N ALA A 95 4.00 -2.50 -15.38
CA ALA A 95 4.67 -3.09 -14.23
C ALA A 95 6.17 -3.28 -14.46
N SER A 96 6.56 -3.87 -15.61
CA SER A 96 7.97 -4.10 -15.91
C SER A 96 8.77 -2.79 -16.02
N THR A 97 8.17 -1.77 -16.63
CA THR A 97 8.82 -0.46 -16.77
C THR A 97 8.91 0.27 -15.45
N ALA A 98 7.83 0.27 -14.66
CA ALA A 98 7.80 0.92 -13.35
C ALA A 98 8.78 0.25 -12.36
N ILE A 99 8.85 -1.09 -12.32
CA ILE A 99 9.81 -1.83 -11.49
C ILE A 99 11.24 -1.47 -11.88
N SER A 100 11.57 -1.47 -13.17
CA SER A 100 12.90 -1.12 -13.65
C SER A 100 13.29 0.31 -13.26
N ARG A 101 12.40 1.28 -13.46
CA ARG A 101 12.63 2.68 -13.04
C ARG A 101 12.75 2.81 -11.53
N CYS A 102 11.86 2.18 -10.78
CA CYS A 102 11.90 2.22 -9.32
C CYS A 102 13.25 1.71 -8.76
N ARG A 103 13.82 0.66 -9.37
CA ARG A 103 15.13 0.13 -8.98
C ARG A 103 16.29 1.04 -9.41
N SER A 104 16.25 1.56 -10.64
CA SER A 104 17.31 2.39 -11.20
C SER A 104 17.38 3.75 -10.50
N ASP A 105 16.25 4.39 -10.31
CA ASP A 105 16.15 5.76 -9.81
C ASP A 105 16.01 5.81 -8.29
N GLU A 106 15.79 4.64 -7.67
CA GLU A 106 15.50 4.49 -6.23
C GLU A 106 14.32 5.35 -5.76
N GLN A 107 13.34 5.57 -6.64
CA GLN A 107 12.19 6.42 -6.39
C GLN A 107 10.87 5.70 -6.61
N THR A 108 9.82 6.24 -5.99
CA THR A 108 8.45 5.82 -6.26
C THR A 108 8.07 6.21 -7.68
N VAL A 109 7.49 5.26 -8.41
CA VAL A 109 6.98 5.47 -9.78
C VAL A 109 5.48 5.22 -9.77
N THR A 110 4.70 6.18 -10.25
CA THR A 110 3.25 6.05 -10.35
C THR A 110 2.82 6.21 -11.80
N TYR A 111 2.06 5.24 -12.29
CA TYR A 111 1.34 5.33 -13.55
C TYR A 111 -0.16 5.40 -13.28
N THR A 112 -0.82 6.37 -13.88
CA THR A 112 -2.25 6.58 -13.73
C THR A 112 -2.99 6.28 -15.03
N ASP A 113 -4.28 5.98 -14.92
CA ASP A 113 -5.18 5.81 -16.08
C ASP A 113 -4.76 4.65 -17.01
N ILE A 114 -4.32 3.52 -16.44
CA ILE A 114 -3.98 2.32 -17.21
C ILE A 114 -5.28 1.59 -17.55
N ALA A 115 -5.56 1.42 -18.83
CA ALA A 115 -6.73 0.68 -19.29
C ALA A 115 -6.52 -0.83 -19.13
N VAL A 116 -7.37 -1.51 -18.38
CA VAL A 116 -7.37 -2.95 -18.13
C VAL A 116 -8.67 -3.55 -18.63
N ARG A 117 -8.60 -4.53 -19.50
CA ARG A 117 -9.76 -5.26 -20.03
C ARG A 117 -10.20 -6.33 -19.05
N THR A 118 -11.42 -6.20 -18.55
CA THR A 118 -12.05 -7.18 -17.67
C THR A 118 -13.27 -7.80 -18.35
N ASN A 119 -13.85 -8.83 -17.73
CA ASN A 119 -15.09 -9.44 -18.24
C ASN A 119 -16.27 -8.47 -18.31
N ASP A 120 -16.25 -7.44 -17.46
CA ASP A 120 -17.31 -6.44 -17.34
C ASP A 120 -17.06 -5.17 -18.20
N GLY A 121 -15.95 -5.13 -18.94
CA GLY A 121 -15.55 -4.00 -19.79
C GLY A 121 -14.15 -3.50 -19.52
N VAL A 122 -13.85 -2.27 -19.93
CA VAL A 122 -12.56 -1.63 -19.67
C VAL A 122 -12.63 -0.89 -18.33
N GLN A 123 -11.71 -1.19 -17.43
CA GLN A 123 -11.50 -0.48 -16.18
C GLN A 123 -10.20 0.32 -16.25
N HIS A 124 -10.17 1.46 -15.59
CA HIS A 124 -8.99 2.30 -15.48
C HIS A 124 -8.36 2.13 -14.10
N VAL A 125 -7.07 1.88 -14.06
CA VAL A 125 -6.31 1.52 -12.86
C VAL A 125 -5.11 2.43 -12.70
N ASP A 126 -4.84 2.83 -11.46
CA ASP A 126 -3.60 3.46 -11.08
C ASP A 126 -2.68 2.43 -10.43
N MET A 127 -1.39 2.48 -10.75
CA MET A 127 -0.39 1.60 -10.20
C MET A 127 0.80 2.40 -9.68
N THR A 128 1.12 2.21 -8.40
CA THR A 128 2.28 2.80 -7.74
C THR A 128 3.28 1.72 -7.38
N VAL A 129 4.54 1.91 -7.78
CA VAL A 129 5.67 1.03 -7.46
C VAL A 129 6.64 1.79 -6.58
N GLN A 130 6.90 1.27 -5.37
CA GLN A 130 7.70 1.98 -4.37
C GLN A 130 8.75 1.09 -3.71
N PRO A 131 9.97 1.63 -3.46
CA PRO A 131 11.04 0.90 -2.80
C PRO A 131 10.80 0.87 -1.29
N LEU A 132 10.79 -0.34 -0.68
CA LEU A 132 10.52 -0.49 0.75
C LEU A 132 11.73 -0.20 1.64
N TRP A 133 12.95 -0.26 1.11
CA TRP A 133 14.17 0.04 1.87
C TRP A 133 14.27 1.50 2.32
N LYS A 134 13.53 2.41 1.69
CA LYS A 134 13.41 3.80 2.15
C LYS A 134 12.73 3.92 3.51
N TYR A 135 11.88 2.97 3.87
CA TYR A 135 11.17 2.95 5.14
C TYR A 135 11.87 2.07 6.18
N SER A 136 12.52 1.00 5.74
CA SER A 136 13.28 0.10 6.61
C SER A 136 14.45 -0.53 5.84
N PRO A 137 15.71 -0.33 6.30
CA PRO A 137 16.89 -0.95 5.68
C PRO A 137 16.84 -2.48 5.64
N GLN A 138 16.05 -3.11 6.51
CA GLN A 138 15.85 -4.57 6.55
C GLN A 138 15.07 -5.09 5.32
N LEU A 139 14.36 -4.20 4.61
CA LEU A 139 13.62 -4.50 3.40
C LEU A 139 14.41 -4.14 2.13
N MET A 140 15.75 -4.22 2.21
CA MET A 140 16.63 -3.95 1.07
C MET A 140 16.23 -4.84 -0.13
N GLY A 141 16.15 -4.23 -1.32
CA GLY A 141 15.78 -4.91 -2.56
C GLY A 141 14.28 -5.19 -2.74
N MET A 142 13.47 -5.05 -1.68
CA MET A 142 12.03 -5.27 -1.76
C MET A 142 11.30 -4.05 -2.33
N ILE A 143 10.31 -4.31 -3.17
CA ILE A 143 9.45 -3.32 -3.81
C ILE A 143 8.00 -3.68 -3.54
N ALA A 144 7.16 -2.67 -3.25
CA ALA A 144 5.71 -2.83 -3.23
C ALA A 144 5.08 -2.28 -4.51
N LEU A 145 4.23 -3.08 -5.13
CA LEU A 145 3.30 -2.64 -6.17
C LEU A 145 1.93 -2.46 -5.53
N VAL A 146 1.37 -1.28 -5.63
CA VAL A 146 0.06 -0.90 -5.05
C VAL A 146 -0.88 -0.55 -6.19
N PHE A 147 -2.08 -1.09 -6.17
CA PHE A 147 -3.09 -0.87 -7.19
C PHE A 147 -4.31 -0.14 -6.61
N SER A 148 -4.93 0.70 -7.42
CA SER A 148 -6.19 1.36 -7.08
C SER A 148 -7.02 1.60 -8.34
N ASP A 149 -8.33 1.67 -8.17
CA ASP A 149 -9.21 2.09 -9.26
C ASP A 149 -8.95 3.58 -9.55
N HIS A 150 -8.83 3.93 -10.83
CA HIS A 150 -8.62 5.32 -11.23
C HIS A 150 -9.87 6.16 -10.97
N THR A 151 -9.77 7.16 -10.11
CA THR A 151 -10.91 8.00 -9.70
C THR A 151 -10.95 9.35 -10.40
N GLY A 152 -10.07 9.61 -11.37
CA GLY A 152 -9.96 10.91 -12.06
C GLY A 152 -9.44 12.05 -11.19
N ARG A 153 -9.01 11.77 -9.95
CA ARG A 153 -8.32 12.75 -9.10
C ARG A 153 -6.84 12.78 -9.49
N GLU A 154 -6.34 13.97 -9.77
CA GLU A 154 -4.89 14.17 -9.85
C GLU A 154 -4.28 13.82 -8.49
N ILE A 155 -3.34 12.89 -8.49
CA ILE A 155 -2.57 12.53 -7.30
C ILE A 155 -1.59 13.69 -7.07
N GLU A 156 -1.84 14.48 -6.02
CA GLU A 156 -0.91 15.52 -5.61
C GLU A 156 0.41 14.88 -5.13
N GLU A 157 1.52 15.39 -5.71
CA GLU A 157 2.91 15.24 -5.29
C GLU A 157 3.55 13.83 -5.30
N GLY A 158 4.09 13.54 -6.42
CA GLY A 158 5.05 12.52 -6.81
C GLY A 158 4.99 12.44 -8.32
N GLU A 159 6.07 12.19 -9.03
CA GLU A 159 6.05 12.09 -10.49
C GLU A 159 5.00 11.05 -10.95
N SER A 160 3.73 11.46 -11.03
CA SER A 160 2.68 10.66 -11.62
C SER A 160 2.69 10.92 -13.13
N GLU A 161 2.98 9.89 -13.90
CA GLU A 161 2.88 9.95 -15.36
C GLU A 161 1.59 9.25 -15.79
N ARG A 162 0.76 9.95 -16.57
CA ARG A 162 -0.33 9.28 -17.26
C ARG A 162 0.25 8.21 -18.16
N TYR A 163 -0.24 6.98 -18.03
CA TYR A 163 0.28 5.85 -18.78
C TYR A 163 -0.01 6.01 -20.28
N ASP A 164 1.04 6.17 -21.05
CA ASP A 164 0.99 6.24 -22.52
C ASP A 164 1.74 5.05 -23.08
N ILE A 165 0.98 4.12 -23.66
CA ILE A 165 1.50 2.87 -24.23
C ILE A 165 2.56 3.16 -25.28
N GLU A 166 2.35 4.16 -26.15
CA GLU A 166 3.29 4.47 -27.25
C GLU A 166 4.62 4.98 -26.71
N LYS A 167 4.59 5.89 -25.72
CA LYS A 167 5.81 6.41 -25.07
C LYS A 167 6.53 5.33 -24.29
N THR A 168 5.79 4.45 -23.62
CA THR A 168 6.37 3.37 -22.81
C THR A 168 7.01 2.31 -23.70
N ALA A 169 6.36 1.93 -24.80
CA ALA A 169 6.92 1.00 -25.78
C ALA A 169 8.17 1.58 -26.46
N ALA A 170 8.16 2.85 -26.86
CA ALA A 170 9.31 3.52 -27.46
C ALA A 170 10.52 3.58 -26.53
N ARG A 171 10.31 3.90 -25.24
CA ARG A 171 11.37 3.88 -24.21
C ARG A 171 11.95 2.48 -24.01
N ARG A 172 11.11 1.45 -24.03
CA ARG A 172 11.56 0.05 -23.88
C ARG A 172 12.42 -0.40 -25.06
N ILE A 173 12.02 -0.05 -26.29
CA ILE A 173 12.81 -0.34 -27.50
C ILE A 173 14.16 0.37 -27.43
N ALA A 174 14.19 1.65 -27.11
CA ALA A 174 15.43 2.41 -26.97
C ALA A 174 16.39 1.88 -25.90
N TYR A 175 15.85 1.28 -24.83
CA TYR A 175 16.67 0.65 -23.78
C TYR A 175 17.26 -0.69 -24.19
N LEU A 176 16.60 -1.43 -25.10
CA LEU A 176 17.07 -2.73 -25.58
C LEU A 176 18.06 -2.61 -26.74
N GLU A 177 18.16 -1.44 -27.37
CA GLU A 177 19.07 -1.17 -28.51
C GLU A 177 20.43 -0.56 -28.06
N ASN A 178 20.63 -0.25 -26.78
CA ASN A 178 21.88 0.21 -26.19
C ASN A 178 22.56 -0.88 -25.37
#